data_93aa1eefcc746c53d8c0c132b995ec34
#
_entry.id   93aa1eefcc746c53d8c0c132b995ec34
#
_cell.length_a   1.000
_cell.length_b   1.000
_cell.length_c   1.000
_cell.angle_alpha   90.00
_cell.angle_beta   90.00
_cell.angle_gamma   90.00
#
_symmetry.space_group_name_H-M   'P 1'
#
loop_
_entity.id
_entity.type
_entity.pdbx_description
1 polymer ?
#
loop_
_entity_poly.entity_id
_entity_poly.type
_entity_poly.pdbx_seq_one_letter_code
_entity_poly.pdbx_strand_id
1 'polypeptide(L)'
;DAVFDPNINVIYGDNAQGKTNLLEAVAYLSGVSHRARYDKELIGFGVDHAFLKGTVFSREREFILEAELHRGARRVLRSNGVKLKNGGELAGIFQSVLFCPEDLYLIREGAAARRSFLDECISQLRPRYALALAEYKRLHEHKIRILRDSEEKPSLLDALDEFSMGMAKVGALLIHYRAHFIKRLCQTAPAIHGDFSGNRE
;
A
#
# COMPACT_ATOMS: atom_id res chain seq x y z
N ASP A 1 12.39 -15.16 14.76
CA ASP A 1 12.64 -15.48 13.34
C ASP A 1 11.63 -16.56 12.90
N ALA A 2 11.10 -16.42 11.67
CA ALA A 2 10.22 -17.41 11.07
C ALA A 2 10.80 -17.85 9.72
N VAL A 3 10.78 -19.16 9.48
CA VAL A 3 11.13 -19.75 8.19
C VAL A 3 9.84 -20.32 7.61
N PHE A 4 9.53 -19.93 6.37
CA PHE A 4 8.30 -20.32 5.70
C PHE A 4 8.58 -21.46 4.71
N ASP A 5 7.67 -22.43 4.67
CA ASP A 5 7.60 -23.40 3.59
C ASP A 5 7.11 -22.73 2.30
N PRO A 6 7.60 -23.16 1.12
CA PRO A 6 7.18 -22.57 -0.15
C PRO A 6 5.68 -22.68 -0.47
N ASN A 7 4.96 -23.63 0.14
CA ASN A 7 3.57 -23.92 -0.19
C ASN A 7 2.60 -23.38 0.85
N ILE A 8 2.38 -24.13 1.94
CA ILE A 8 1.37 -23.82 2.94
C ILE A 8 2.02 -23.70 4.32
N ASN A 9 1.76 -22.56 4.97
CA ASN A 9 2.18 -22.31 6.34
C ASN A 9 0.95 -22.07 7.20
N VAL A 10 0.85 -22.78 8.32
CA VAL A 10 -0.26 -22.63 9.27
C VAL A 10 0.28 -21.97 10.54
N ILE A 11 -0.25 -20.80 10.87
CA ILE A 11 0.11 -20.03 12.06
C ILE A 11 -1.03 -20.17 13.06
N TYR A 12 -0.80 -20.86 14.16
CA TYR A 12 -1.80 -21.12 15.19
C TYR A 12 -1.27 -20.79 16.59
N GLY A 13 -2.16 -20.69 17.55
CA GLY A 13 -1.87 -20.35 18.94
C GLY A 13 -2.95 -19.47 19.55
N ASP A 14 -2.80 -19.10 20.81
CA ASP A 14 -3.75 -18.28 21.56
C ASP A 14 -3.89 -16.86 20.98
N ASN A 15 -5.00 -16.20 21.32
CA ASN A 15 -5.22 -14.82 20.91
C ASN A 15 -4.17 -13.88 21.53
N ALA A 16 -3.93 -12.76 20.88
CA ALA A 16 -2.96 -11.75 21.28
C ALA A 16 -1.47 -12.18 21.29
N GLN A 17 -1.12 -13.29 20.63
CA GLN A 17 0.28 -13.76 20.51
C GLN A 17 1.02 -13.21 19.29
N GLY A 18 0.43 -12.25 18.57
CA GLY A 18 1.11 -11.59 17.46
C GLY A 18 1.00 -12.30 16.10
N LYS A 19 0.13 -13.32 15.94
CA LYS A 19 -0.08 -14.00 14.66
C LYS A 19 -0.41 -13.03 13.52
N THR A 20 -1.35 -12.13 13.76
CA THR A 20 -1.73 -11.10 12.78
C THR A 20 -0.57 -10.13 12.51
N ASN A 21 0.21 -9.76 13.52
CA ASN A 21 1.37 -8.89 13.35
C ASN A 21 2.42 -9.52 12.43
N LEU A 22 2.58 -10.84 12.48
CA LEU A 22 3.48 -11.55 11.56
C LEU A 22 2.98 -11.47 10.12
N LEU A 23 1.68 -11.68 9.88
CA LEU A 23 1.08 -11.53 8.55
C LEU A 23 1.19 -10.09 8.03
N GLU A 24 0.95 -9.12 8.90
CA GLU A 24 1.14 -7.69 8.57
C GLU A 24 2.59 -7.35 8.23
N ALA A 25 3.55 -7.92 8.95
CA ALA A 25 4.97 -7.74 8.66
C ALA A 25 5.34 -8.30 7.28
N VAL A 26 4.82 -9.48 6.91
CA VAL A 26 5.01 -10.05 5.58
C VAL A 26 4.38 -9.15 4.51
N ALA A 27 3.14 -8.71 4.71
CA ALA A 27 2.46 -7.80 3.79
C ALA A 27 3.21 -6.46 3.66
N TYR A 28 3.72 -5.91 4.75
CA TYR A 28 4.47 -4.66 4.73
C TYR A 28 5.73 -4.72 3.85
N LEU A 29 6.42 -5.86 3.79
CA LEU A 29 7.57 -6.07 2.92
C LEU A 29 7.20 -6.05 1.43
N SER A 30 5.93 -6.22 1.06
CA SER A 30 5.45 -5.99 -0.31
C SER A 30 5.18 -4.51 -0.65
N GLY A 31 5.39 -3.62 0.31
CA GLY A 31 5.13 -2.18 0.18
C GLY A 31 3.70 -1.76 0.53
N VAL A 32 2.88 -2.70 1.01
CA VAL A 32 1.48 -2.46 1.40
C VAL A 32 1.35 -2.50 2.92
N SER A 33 0.63 -1.53 3.48
CA SER A 33 0.22 -1.53 4.88
C SER A 33 -1.29 -1.70 4.93
N HIS A 34 -1.76 -2.89 5.30
CA HIS A 34 -3.17 -3.24 5.19
C HIS A 34 -4.03 -2.60 6.28
N ARG A 35 -3.57 -2.62 7.54
CA ARG A 35 -4.33 -2.13 8.71
C ARG A 35 -3.83 -0.80 9.24
N ALA A 36 -2.53 -0.57 9.18
CA ALA A 36 -1.94 0.64 9.72
C ALA A 36 -2.06 1.81 8.72
N ARG A 37 -2.70 2.88 9.15
CA ARG A 37 -2.77 4.12 8.39
C ARG A 37 -1.44 4.88 8.41
N TYR A 38 -0.69 4.72 9.50
CA TYR A 38 0.60 5.37 9.72
C TYR A 38 1.62 4.35 10.20
N ASP A 39 2.85 4.48 9.73
CA ASP A 39 3.97 3.59 10.11
C ASP A 39 4.17 3.47 11.63
N LYS A 40 3.86 4.54 12.39
CA LYS A 40 3.94 4.55 13.86
C LYS A 40 3.03 3.53 14.56
N GLU A 41 1.97 3.10 13.88
CA GLU A 41 1.00 2.13 14.41
C GLU A 41 1.56 0.70 14.37
N LEU A 42 2.59 0.47 13.55
CA LEU A 42 3.33 -0.80 13.45
C LEU A 42 4.46 -0.92 14.48
N ILE A 43 4.73 0.17 15.20
CA ILE A 43 5.76 0.19 16.25
C ILE A 43 5.11 -0.19 17.58
N GLY A 44 5.66 -1.21 18.25
CA GLY A 44 5.14 -1.71 19.52
C GLY A 44 5.03 -0.64 20.61
N PHE A 45 4.19 -0.91 21.60
CA PHE A 45 4.06 -0.01 22.76
C PHE A 45 5.35 0.04 23.56
N GLY A 46 5.75 1.24 23.98
CA GLY A 46 6.93 1.43 24.82
C GLY A 46 8.27 1.37 24.09
N VAL A 47 8.27 1.22 22.74
CA VAL A 47 9.49 1.27 21.94
C VAL A 47 9.39 2.38 20.88
N ASP A 48 10.54 2.90 20.44
CA ASP A 48 10.59 4.02 19.49
C ASP A 48 10.87 3.59 18.06
N HIS A 49 11.18 2.32 17.84
CA HIS A 49 11.49 1.79 16.52
C HIS A 49 10.98 0.36 16.34
N ALA A 50 10.79 -0.02 15.08
CA ALA A 50 10.58 -1.40 14.66
C ALA A 50 11.48 -1.71 13.47
N PHE A 51 11.91 -2.96 13.37
CA PHE A 51 12.73 -3.46 12.29
C PHE A 51 12.11 -4.73 11.72
N LEU A 52 11.98 -4.74 10.39
CA LEU A 52 11.52 -5.89 9.63
C LEU A 52 12.61 -6.28 8.65
N LYS A 53 12.87 -7.57 8.54
CA LYS A 53 13.77 -8.13 7.55
C LYS A 53 13.19 -9.42 7.01
N GLY A 54 13.17 -9.57 5.70
CA GLY A 54 12.73 -10.80 5.05
C GLY A 54 13.57 -11.10 3.82
N THR A 55 13.81 -12.38 3.60
CA THR A 55 14.42 -12.89 2.38
C THR A 55 13.33 -13.41 1.46
N VAL A 56 13.29 -12.91 0.24
CA VAL A 56 12.28 -13.23 -0.77
C VAL A 56 12.98 -13.74 -2.03
N PHE A 57 12.54 -14.89 -2.52
CA PHE A 57 12.97 -15.38 -3.83
C PHE A 57 11.96 -14.95 -4.89
N SER A 58 12.41 -14.13 -5.83
CA SER A 58 11.57 -13.58 -6.91
C SER A 58 12.38 -13.44 -8.18
N ARG A 59 11.79 -13.77 -9.32
CA ARG A 59 12.44 -13.67 -10.64
C ARG A 59 13.82 -14.33 -10.69
N GLU A 60 13.91 -15.54 -10.14
CA GLU A 60 15.16 -16.34 -10.09
C GLU A 60 16.30 -15.69 -9.29
N ARG A 61 15.95 -14.75 -8.39
CA ARG A 61 16.91 -14.04 -7.55
C ARG A 61 16.42 -13.95 -6.12
N GLU A 62 17.38 -13.88 -5.22
CA GLU A 62 17.13 -13.62 -3.81
C GLU A 62 17.21 -12.13 -3.54
N PHE A 63 16.22 -11.62 -2.82
CA PHE A 63 16.16 -10.24 -2.35
C PHE A 63 16.05 -10.22 -0.83
N ILE A 64 16.94 -9.49 -0.19
CA ILE A 64 16.84 -9.16 1.22
C ILE A 64 16.12 -7.82 1.33
N LEU A 65 14.90 -7.84 1.84
CA LEU A 65 14.09 -6.65 2.04
C LEU A 65 14.15 -6.24 3.52
N GLU A 66 14.37 -4.97 3.78
CA GLU A 66 14.47 -4.43 5.13
C GLU A 66 13.63 -3.16 5.25
N ALA A 67 12.95 -3.02 6.39
CA ALA A 67 12.21 -1.82 6.74
C ALA A 67 12.55 -1.42 8.18
N GLU A 68 13.01 -0.19 8.36
CA GLU A 68 13.23 0.45 9.65
C GLU A 68 12.16 1.54 9.84
N LEU A 69 11.39 1.42 10.89
CA LEU A 69 10.33 2.34 11.27
C LEU A 69 10.75 3.05 12.55
N HIS A 70 10.60 4.37 12.58
CA HIS A 70 10.90 5.20 13.75
C HIS A 70 9.73 6.12 14.08
N ARG A 71 9.45 6.32 15.38
CA ARG A 71 8.48 7.31 15.81
C ARG A 71 8.99 8.71 15.47
N GLY A 72 8.14 9.49 14.75
CA GLY A 72 8.47 10.87 14.39
C GLY A 72 9.47 11.03 13.24
N ALA A 73 9.95 9.94 12.62
CA ALA A 73 10.85 9.98 11.49
C ALA A 73 10.31 9.21 10.28
N ARG A 74 10.85 9.52 9.11
CA ARG A 74 10.50 8.81 7.88
C ARG A 74 11.11 7.42 7.91
N ARG A 75 10.32 6.41 7.54
CA ARG A 75 10.79 5.02 7.37
C ARG A 75 11.98 4.91 6.42
N VAL A 76 12.83 3.95 6.66
CA VAL A 76 13.93 3.59 5.77
C VAL A 76 13.68 2.20 5.22
N LEU A 77 13.65 2.09 3.90
CA LEU A 77 13.48 0.83 3.19
C LEU A 77 14.77 0.48 2.46
N ARG A 78 15.16 -0.80 2.47
CA ARG A 78 16.31 -1.29 1.71
C ARG A 78 15.97 -2.55 0.95
N SER A 79 16.65 -2.74 -0.16
CA SER A 79 16.69 -3.99 -0.91
C SER A 79 18.14 -4.36 -1.15
N ASN A 80 18.58 -5.53 -0.70
CA ASN A 80 19.97 -6.00 -0.74
C ASN A 80 20.96 -4.95 -0.18
N GLY A 81 20.61 -4.32 0.95
CA GLY A 81 21.41 -3.28 1.59
C GLY A 81 21.33 -1.89 0.94
N VAL A 82 20.77 -1.76 -0.26
CA VAL A 82 20.63 -0.48 -0.97
C VAL A 82 19.36 0.23 -0.50
N LYS A 83 19.51 1.46 -0.02
CA LYS A 83 18.39 2.30 0.41
C LYS A 83 17.50 2.68 -0.76
N LEU A 84 16.20 2.43 -0.61
CA LEU A 84 15.18 2.80 -1.58
C LEU A 84 14.71 4.24 -1.34
N LYS A 85 14.35 4.92 -2.42
CA LYS A 85 13.85 6.32 -2.36
C LYS A 85 12.43 6.39 -1.82
N ASN A 86 11.62 5.37 -2.12
CA ASN A 86 10.22 5.28 -1.70
C ASN A 86 9.71 3.83 -1.74
N GLY A 87 8.54 3.58 -1.15
CA GLY A 87 7.91 2.26 -1.12
C GLY A 87 7.52 1.69 -2.50
N GLY A 88 7.35 2.56 -3.50
CA GLY A 88 7.02 2.12 -4.86
C GLY A 88 8.15 1.31 -5.53
N GLU A 89 9.40 1.43 -5.03
CA GLU A 89 10.52 0.64 -5.53
C GLU A 89 10.49 -0.82 -5.04
N LEU A 90 9.73 -1.13 -3.98
CA LEU A 90 9.43 -2.51 -3.57
C LEU A 90 8.45 -3.18 -4.53
N ALA A 91 7.63 -2.37 -5.23
CA ALA A 91 6.64 -2.89 -6.16
C ALA A 91 7.28 -3.76 -7.24
N GLY A 92 6.76 -4.97 -7.39
CA GLY A 92 7.26 -5.94 -8.35
C GLY A 92 8.45 -6.77 -7.89
N ILE A 93 9.03 -6.54 -6.71
CA ILE A 93 10.00 -7.46 -6.10
C ILE A 93 9.22 -8.55 -5.35
N PHE A 94 8.39 -8.16 -4.43
CA PHE A 94 7.51 -9.04 -3.66
C PHE A 94 6.08 -8.55 -3.76
N GLN A 95 5.17 -9.46 -4.06
CA GLN A 95 3.74 -9.19 -4.13
C GLN A 95 3.03 -10.07 -3.11
N SER A 96 2.10 -9.49 -2.37
CA SER A 96 1.29 -10.20 -1.40
C SER A 96 -0.19 -9.88 -1.57
N VAL A 97 -1.03 -10.84 -1.25
CA VAL A 97 -2.47 -10.64 -1.08
C VAL A 97 -2.79 -11.05 0.34
N LEU A 98 -3.25 -10.10 1.13
CA LEU A 98 -3.74 -10.34 2.48
C LEU A 98 -5.26 -10.26 2.45
N PHE A 99 -5.91 -11.27 3.02
CA PHE A 99 -7.36 -11.28 3.23
C PHE A 99 -7.64 -11.29 4.74
N CYS A 100 -8.41 -10.35 5.19
CA CYS A 100 -8.86 -10.20 6.57
C CYS A 100 -10.39 -10.16 6.65
N PRO A 101 -11.00 -10.51 7.79
CA PRO A 101 -12.46 -10.43 7.96
C PRO A 101 -13.01 -9.03 7.66
N GLU A 102 -12.23 -7.98 7.90
CA GLU A 102 -12.57 -6.59 7.63
C GLU A 102 -12.79 -6.32 6.14
N ASP A 103 -12.14 -7.07 5.24
CA ASP A 103 -12.29 -6.90 3.79
C ASP A 103 -13.70 -7.21 3.30
N LEU A 104 -14.48 -7.98 4.07
CA LEU A 104 -15.90 -8.21 3.80
C LEU A 104 -16.73 -6.91 3.82
N TYR A 105 -16.23 -5.88 4.51
CA TYR A 105 -16.89 -4.58 4.56
C TYR A 105 -16.52 -3.64 3.40
N LEU A 106 -15.61 -4.03 2.51
CA LEU A 106 -15.13 -3.23 1.38
C LEU A 106 -16.26 -2.57 0.58
N ILE A 107 -17.38 -3.29 0.39
CA ILE A 107 -18.53 -2.77 -0.34
C ILE A 107 -19.35 -1.80 0.53
N ARG A 108 -19.41 -2.03 1.86
CA ARG A 108 -20.20 -1.23 2.80
C ARG A 108 -19.52 0.08 3.19
N GLU A 109 -18.20 0.11 3.26
CA GLU A 109 -17.42 1.28 3.67
C GLU A 109 -17.35 2.41 2.64
N GLY A 110 -17.96 2.23 1.49
CA GLY A 110 -18.12 3.30 0.50
C GLY A 110 -16.93 3.47 -0.45
N ALA A 111 -16.92 4.61 -1.14
CA ALA A 111 -16.01 4.83 -2.28
C ALA A 111 -14.52 4.98 -1.87
N ALA A 112 -14.25 5.42 -0.65
CA ALA A 112 -12.87 5.61 -0.17
C ALA A 112 -12.17 4.26 0.00
N ALA A 113 -12.83 3.30 0.67
CA ALA A 113 -12.29 1.95 0.85
C ALA A 113 -12.04 1.24 -0.49
N ARG A 114 -13.01 1.32 -1.41
CA ARG A 114 -12.85 0.75 -2.75
C ARG A 114 -11.68 1.37 -3.54
N ARG A 115 -11.47 2.68 -3.42
CA ARG A 115 -10.30 3.32 -4.04
C ARG A 115 -8.99 2.86 -3.40
N SER A 116 -8.95 2.74 -2.07
CA SER A 116 -7.76 2.25 -1.35
C SER A 116 -7.38 0.85 -1.80
N PHE A 117 -8.34 -0.06 -1.86
CA PHE A 117 -8.15 -1.41 -2.38
C PHE A 117 -7.55 -1.43 -3.79
N LEU A 118 -8.12 -0.64 -4.73
CA LEU A 118 -7.59 -0.53 -6.09
C LEU A 118 -6.17 0.03 -6.09
N ASP A 119 -5.90 1.04 -5.27
CA ASP A 119 -4.60 1.68 -5.18
C ASP A 119 -3.53 0.71 -4.66
N GLU A 120 -3.87 -0.12 -3.68
CA GLU A 120 -3.00 -1.16 -3.14
C GLU A 120 -2.69 -2.22 -4.19
N CYS A 121 -3.72 -2.78 -4.83
CA CYS A 121 -3.55 -3.79 -5.87
C CYS A 121 -2.71 -3.28 -7.04
N ILE A 122 -3.03 -2.08 -7.56
CA ILE A 122 -2.36 -1.54 -8.74
C ILE A 122 -0.92 -1.12 -8.40
N SER A 123 -0.68 -0.58 -7.20
CA SER A 123 0.65 -0.15 -6.76
C SER A 123 1.64 -1.31 -6.72
N GLN A 124 1.23 -2.49 -6.28
CA GLN A 124 2.07 -3.69 -6.28
C GLN A 124 2.39 -4.17 -7.70
N LEU A 125 1.46 -4.02 -8.63
CA LEU A 125 1.60 -4.49 -10.01
C LEU A 125 2.32 -3.49 -10.93
N ARG A 126 2.27 -2.21 -10.59
CA ARG A 126 2.71 -1.10 -11.46
C ARG A 126 3.47 -0.04 -10.67
N PRO A 127 4.81 -0.10 -10.60
CA PRO A 127 5.62 0.91 -9.89
C PRO A 127 5.33 2.34 -10.33
N ARG A 128 5.05 2.57 -11.63
CA ARG A 128 4.69 3.89 -12.15
C ARG A 128 3.38 4.43 -11.55
N TYR A 129 2.43 3.54 -11.25
CA TYR A 129 1.21 3.93 -10.55
C TYR A 129 1.48 4.35 -9.11
N ALA A 130 2.29 3.57 -8.38
CA ALA A 130 2.66 3.89 -7.01
C ALA A 130 3.34 5.26 -6.90
N LEU A 131 4.24 5.59 -7.85
CA LEU A 131 4.89 6.89 -7.92
C LEU A 131 3.89 8.02 -8.22
N ALA A 132 2.99 7.80 -9.18
CA ALA A 132 1.95 8.77 -9.53
C ALA A 132 0.99 9.00 -8.35
N LEU A 133 0.61 7.95 -7.62
CA LEU A 133 -0.24 8.06 -6.44
C LEU A 133 0.43 8.88 -5.32
N ALA A 134 1.71 8.63 -5.07
CA ALA A 134 2.47 9.41 -4.09
C ALA A 134 2.58 10.89 -4.49
N GLU A 135 2.82 11.17 -5.78
CA GLU A 135 2.87 12.53 -6.31
C GLU A 135 1.52 13.23 -6.23
N TYR A 136 0.43 12.55 -6.57
CA TYR A 136 -0.91 13.10 -6.42
C TYR A 136 -1.22 13.48 -4.98
N LYS A 137 -0.91 12.59 -4.01
CA LYS A 137 -1.09 12.87 -2.58
C LYS A 137 -0.28 14.10 -2.15
N ARG A 138 0.98 14.19 -2.57
CA ARG A 138 1.86 15.34 -2.29
C ARG A 138 1.29 16.65 -2.81
N LEU A 139 0.85 16.68 -4.09
CA LEU A 139 0.25 17.86 -4.68
C LEU A 139 -1.05 18.26 -3.98
N HIS A 140 -1.87 17.29 -3.62
CA HIS A 140 -3.11 17.51 -2.89
C HIS A 140 -2.86 18.11 -1.50
N GLU A 141 -1.89 17.61 -0.75
CA GLU A 141 -1.50 18.15 0.56
C GLU A 141 -0.99 19.60 0.43
N HIS A 142 -0.18 19.90 -0.58
CA HIS A 142 0.26 21.26 -0.85
C HIS A 142 -0.91 22.19 -1.19
N LYS A 143 -1.82 21.74 -2.04
CA LYS A 143 -3.02 22.51 -2.40
C LYS A 143 -3.89 22.82 -1.18
N ILE A 144 -4.13 21.83 -0.32
CA ILE A 144 -4.88 22.06 0.94
C ILE A 144 -4.17 23.08 1.81
N ARG A 145 -2.83 23.00 1.94
CA ARG A 145 -2.06 23.97 2.73
C ARG A 145 -2.17 25.38 2.16
N ILE A 146 -2.03 25.55 0.84
CA ILE A 146 -2.20 26.82 0.16
C ILE A 146 -3.58 27.42 0.47
N LEU A 147 -4.64 26.63 0.30
CA LEU A 147 -6.01 27.09 0.56
C LEU A 147 -6.23 27.51 2.01
N ARG A 148 -5.69 26.77 2.97
CA ARG A 148 -5.79 27.09 4.41
C ARG A 148 -5.01 28.38 4.75
N ASP A 149 -3.76 28.45 4.31
CA ASP A 149 -2.84 29.52 4.69
C ASP A 149 -3.11 30.82 3.86
N SER A 150 -3.93 30.74 2.81
CA SER A 150 -4.33 31.89 1.99
C SER A 150 -5.25 32.88 2.70
N GLU A 151 -5.91 32.48 3.79
CA GLU A 151 -6.68 33.40 4.65
C GLU A 151 -5.79 34.49 5.25
N GLU A 152 -4.55 34.12 5.63
CA GLU A 152 -3.57 35.05 6.20
C GLU A 152 -2.69 35.67 5.11
N LYS A 153 -2.43 34.93 4.00
CA LYS A 153 -1.54 35.34 2.92
C LYS A 153 -2.15 35.09 1.53
N PRO A 154 -3.01 36.01 1.03
CA PRO A 154 -3.74 35.84 -0.24
C PRO A 154 -2.84 35.57 -1.47
N SER A 155 -1.60 36.05 -1.49
CA SER A 155 -0.64 35.82 -2.60
C SER A 155 -0.30 34.34 -2.82
N LEU A 156 -0.60 33.45 -1.87
CA LEU A 156 -0.40 32.01 -2.05
C LEU A 156 -1.35 31.43 -3.12
N LEU A 157 -2.49 32.10 -3.39
CA LEU A 157 -3.44 31.66 -4.40
C LEU A 157 -2.85 31.72 -5.82
N ASP A 158 -1.85 32.57 -6.07
CA ASP A 158 -1.19 32.66 -7.39
C ASP A 158 -0.54 31.32 -7.81
N ALA A 159 -0.14 30.49 -6.85
CA ALA A 159 0.42 29.15 -7.11
C ALA A 159 -0.66 28.05 -7.30
N LEU A 160 -1.92 28.34 -7.03
CA LEU A 160 -2.99 27.32 -6.95
C LEU A 160 -3.22 26.61 -8.28
N ASP A 161 -3.13 27.34 -9.38
CA ASP A 161 -3.36 26.82 -10.74
C ASP A 161 -2.28 25.80 -11.13
N GLU A 162 -1.02 26.06 -10.79
CA GLU A 162 0.09 25.12 -11.05
C GLU A 162 -0.14 23.78 -10.34
N PHE A 163 -0.48 23.82 -9.05
CA PHE A 163 -0.82 22.59 -8.30
C PHE A 163 -2.06 21.90 -8.83
N SER A 164 -3.09 22.65 -9.25
CA SER A 164 -4.32 22.12 -9.84
C SER A 164 -4.05 21.43 -11.17
N MET A 165 -3.24 22.02 -12.04
CA MET A 165 -2.83 21.42 -13.31
C MET A 165 -1.98 20.17 -13.10
N GLY A 166 -1.03 20.20 -12.15
CA GLY A 166 -0.24 19.05 -11.76
C GLY A 166 -1.12 17.89 -11.28
N MET A 167 -2.09 18.17 -10.39
CA MET A 167 -3.07 17.19 -9.93
C MET A 167 -3.92 16.64 -11.06
N ALA A 168 -4.40 17.45 -11.99
CA ALA A 168 -5.20 17.00 -13.13
C ALA A 168 -4.40 16.03 -14.02
N LYS A 169 -3.15 16.36 -14.33
CA LYS A 169 -2.26 15.52 -15.13
C LYS A 169 -2.00 14.16 -14.48
N VAL A 170 -1.60 14.16 -13.21
CA VAL A 170 -1.32 12.92 -12.48
C VAL A 170 -2.60 12.15 -12.20
N GLY A 171 -3.70 12.84 -11.87
CA GLY A 171 -5.01 12.24 -11.62
C GLY A 171 -5.56 11.52 -12.84
N ALA A 172 -5.39 12.08 -14.05
CA ALA A 172 -5.79 11.42 -15.30
C ALA A 172 -5.07 10.06 -15.47
N LEU A 173 -3.77 10.01 -15.14
CA LEU A 173 -3.01 8.76 -15.17
C LEU A 173 -3.56 7.73 -14.19
N LEU A 174 -3.87 8.14 -12.94
CA LEU A 174 -4.46 7.25 -11.93
C LEU A 174 -5.81 6.71 -12.38
N ILE A 175 -6.68 7.56 -12.94
CA ILE A 175 -7.99 7.17 -13.48
C ILE A 175 -7.82 6.14 -14.60
N HIS A 176 -6.89 6.36 -15.51
CA HIS A 176 -6.61 5.44 -16.61
C HIS A 176 -6.21 4.04 -16.10
N TYR A 177 -5.26 3.96 -15.15
CA TYR A 177 -4.84 2.70 -14.55
C TYR A 177 -5.99 1.99 -13.83
N ARG A 178 -6.78 2.73 -13.03
CA ARG A 178 -7.93 2.16 -12.31
C ARG A 178 -8.98 1.61 -13.28
N ALA A 179 -9.32 2.36 -14.33
CA ALA A 179 -10.27 1.90 -15.34
C ALA A 179 -9.81 0.61 -16.04
N HIS A 180 -8.53 0.55 -16.41
CA HIS A 180 -7.96 -0.65 -17.01
C HIS A 180 -7.97 -1.85 -16.06
N PHE A 181 -7.60 -1.64 -14.79
CA PHE A 181 -7.60 -2.68 -13.77
C PHE A 181 -9.01 -3.21 -13.50
N ILE A 182 -9.99 -2.32 -13.32
CA ILE A 182 -11.40 -2.68 -13.11
C ILE A 182 -11.93 -3.50 -14.29
N LYS A 183 -11.63 -3.07 -15.53
CA LYS A 183 -12.05 -3.82 -16.72
C LYS A 183 -11.55 -5.27 -16.69
N ARG A 184 -10.28 -5.48 -16.32
CA ARG A 184 -9.71 -6.83 -16.18
C ARG A 184 -10.33 -7.60 -15.01
N LEU A 185 -10.49 -6.95 -13.86
CA LEU A 185 -11.10 -7.56 -12.68
C LEU A 185 -12.51 -8.05 -13.00
N CYS A 186 -13.34 -7.25 -13.66
CA CYS A 186 -14.69 -7.63 -14.08
C CYS A 186 -14.73 -8.79 -15.08
N GLN A 187 -13.64 -9.05 -15.79
CA GLN A 187 -13.54 -10.21 -16.70
C GLN A 187 -13.18 -11.49 -15.95
N THR A 188 -12.40 -11.42 -14.88
CA THR A 188 -11.88 -12.60 -14.17
C THR A 188 -12.68 -12.95 -12.92
N ALA A 189 -13.17 -11.95 -12.18
CA ALA A 189 -13.85 -12.16 -10.91
C ALA A 189 -15.11 -13.07 -11.00
N PRO A 190 -15.98 -12.96 -12.03
CA PRO A 190 -17.15 -13.82 -12.13
C PRO A 190 -16.81 -15.31 -12.24
N ALA A 191 -15.78 -15.67 -13.00
CA ALA A 191 -15.34 -17.05 -13.13
C ALA A 191 -14.84 -17.61 -11.79
N ILE A 192 -13.98 -16.84 -11.11
CA ILE A 192 -13.46 -17.22 -9.79
C ILE A 192 -14.60 -17.34 -8.77
N HIS A 193 -15.54 -16.39 -8.79
CA HIS A 193 -16.69 -16.42 -7.89
C HIS A 193 -17.58 -17.66 -8.16
N GLY A 194 -17.82 -17.98 -9.44
CA GLY A 194 -18.55 -19.19 -9.82
C GLY A 194 -17.91 -20.48 -9.28
N ASP A 195 -16.57 -20.57 -9.35
CA ASP A 195 -15.82 -21.71 -8.80
C ASP A 195 -16.02 -21.85 -7.28
N PHE A 196 -15.98 -20.72 -6.54
CA PHE A 196 -16.18 -20.70 -5.08
C PHE A 196 -17.63 -20.98 -4.66
N SER A 197 -18.61 -20.40 -5.36
CA SER A 197 -20.03 -20.54 -5.03
C SER A 197 -20.64 -21.81 -5.57
N GLY A 198 -19.92 -22.58 -6.40
CA GLY A 198 -20.46 -23.72 -7.14
C GLY A 198 -21.54 -23.29 -8.13
N ASN A 199 -21.42 -22.10 -8.70
CA ASN A 199 -22.37 -21.47 -9.63
C ASN A 199 -23.80 -21.36 -9.06
N ARG A 200 -23.93 -21.14 -7.75
CA ARG A 200 -25.24 -21.01 -7.07
C ARG A 200 -25.76 -19.57 -7.00
N GLU A 201 -24.97 -18.59 -7.43
CA GLU A 201 -25.31 -17.17 -7.51
C GLU A 201 -25.02 -16.61 -8.88
#